data_1ce4f8976e1da70f2e3c2536a5ea7e73
#
_entry.id   1ce4f8976e1da70f2e3c2536a5ea7e73
#
_cell.length_a   1.000
_cell.length_b   1.000
_cell.length_c   1.000
_cell.angle_alpha   90.00
_cell.angle_beta   90.00
_cell.angle_gamma   90.00
#
_symmetry.space_group_name_H-M   'P 1'
#
loop_
_entity.id
_entity.type
_entity.pdbx_description
1 polymer ?
#
loop_
_entity_poly.entity_id
_entity_poly.type
_entity_poly.pdbx_seq_one_letter_code
_entity_poly.pdbx_strand_id
1 'polypeptide(L)'
;MSDSENTPTDDSGTESPDHPTGAPQATDRRYDEGDPEERAVVLVSGGMDSATAVYEAIDRGYEPYFLHSSYGQRTADREHECARTLAEQVGAEFLHVETEHLSRIGASSLTDTSMDVADADLEDEDVPDSYVPFRNANLLSMAVSCAEANDCTAVFVGAHSEDFSGYPDCRPEFFEAFERVVDVGTKPETDISVEAPFVEWSKTDIAERGLELGVPYERTWSCYRSEAPACGTCDACAYRLQAFQRLGARDPIDYAERPDYA
;
A
#
# COMPACT_ATOMS: atom_id res chain seq x y z
N MET A 1 74.71 -21.64 -15.98
CA MET A 1 73.77 -22.18 -16.94
C MET A 1 72.52 -22.38 -16.13
N SER A 2 71.76 -21.45 -16.20
CA SER A 2 70.67 -20.98 -17.07
C SER A 2 69.35 -21.29 -16.39
N ASP A 3 68.50 -20.58 -16.35
CA ASP A 3 67.68 -19.62 -16.94
C ASP A 3 66.46 -19.38 -15.99
N SER A 4 66.27 -18.17 -15.68
CA SER A 4 65.08 -17.64 -14.92
C SER A 4 63.96 -17.40 -15.90
N GLU A 5 62.81 -18.06 -15.76
CA GLU A 5 61.61 -17.68 -16.44
C GLU A 5 60.67 -16.89 -15.49
N ASN A 6 60.36 -15.71 -15.93
CA ASN A 6 59.60 -14.70 -15.36
C ASN A 6 58.11 -14.97 -15.76
N THR A 7 57.23 -15.17 -14.80
CA THR A 7 55.77 -15.27 -15.05
C THR A 7 55.10 -13.95 -14.63
N PRO A 8 54.30 -13.30 -15.49
CA PRO A 8 53.58 -12.08 -15.11
C PRO A 8 52.33 -12.41 -14.25
N THR A 9 52.21 -11.70 -13.18
CA THR A 9 50.98 -11.68 -12.33
C THR A 9 49.87 -10.95 -13.06
N ASP A 10 48.80 -11.67 -13.32
CA ASP A 10 47.51 -11.14 -13.84
C ASP A 10 46.75 -10.47 -12.70
N ASP A 11 46.69 -9.14 -12.75
CA ASP A 11 45.92 -8.30 -11.83
C ASP A 11 44.52 -8.09 -12.44
N SER A 12 43.59 -9.03 -12.16
CA SER A 12 42.19 -8.86 -12.50
C SER A 12 41.48 -8.03 -11.44
N GLY A 13 41.51 -6.71 -11.63
CA GLY A 13 40.69 -5.78 -10.88
C GLY A 13 39.19 -6.07 -11.10
N THR A 14 38.51 -6.54 -10.06
CA THR A 14 37.06 -6.61 -10.02
C THR A 14 36.50 -5.22 -9.73
N GLU A 15 36.03 -4.54 -10.76
CA GLU A 15 35.24 -3.34 -10.63
C GLU A 15 33.89 -3.71 -9.99
N SER A 16 33.61 -3.12 -8.83
CA SER A 16 32.29 -3.14 -8.20
C SER A 16 31.34 -2.25 -9.02
N PRO A 17 30.10 -2.65 -9.24
CA PRO A 17 29.13 -1.79 -9.94
C PRO A 17 28.83 -0.55 -9.12
N ASP A 18 29.01 0.63 -9.73
CA ASP A 18 28.60 1.93 -9.22
C ASP A 18 27.10 1.93 -8.88
N HIS A 19 26.78 2.08 -7.60
CA HIS A 19 25.44 2.48 -7.18
C HIS A 19 25.25 3.97 -7.50
N PRO A 20 24.17 4.34 -8.19
CA PRO A 20 23.88 5.76 -8.41
C PRO A 20 23.46 6.40 -7.07
N THR A 21 24.41 7.13 -6.45
CA THR A 21 24.13 8.07 -5.37
C THR A 21 23.54 9.34 -5.97
N GLY A 22 22.25 9.37 -6.13
CA GLY A 22 21.49 10.55 -6.52
C GLY A 22 20.18 10.56 -5.76
N ALA A 23 20.19 11.13 -4.54
CA ALA A 23 18.93 11.49 -3.89
C ALA A 23 18.21 12.53 -4.79
N PRO A 24 16.90 12.36 -5.08
CA PRO A 24 16.15 13.36 -5.82
C PRO A 24 16.12 14.66 -5.01
N GLN A 25 16.44 15.76 -5.67
CA GLN A 25 16.34 17.08 -5.06
C GLN A 25 14.86 17.36 -4.75
N ALA A 26 14.59 17.75 -3.50
CA ALA A 26 13.27 18.11 -2.99
C ALA A 26 12.65 19.21 -3.86
N THR A 27 11.58 18.87 -4.58
CA THR A 27 10.73 19.85 -5.28
C THR A 27 9.59 20.25 -4.35
N ASP A 28 9.52 21.55 -4.11
CA ASP A 28 8.42 22.37 -3.59
C ASP A 28 7.42 21.65 -2.64
N ARG A 29 7.79 21.59 -1.36
CA ARG A 29 6.95 21.02 -0.30
C ARG A 29 5.72 21.93 -0.11
N ARG A 30 4.54 21.40 -0.33
CA ARG A 30 3.26 22.09 -0.08
C ARG A 30 2.81 22.04 1.38
N TYR A 31 3.72 21.80 2.31
CA TYR A 31 3.41 21.89 3.72
C TYR A 31 3.55 23.36 4.14
N ASP A 32 2.53 23.88 4.82
CA ASP A 32 2.58 25.21 5.43
C ASP A 32 3.77 25.28 6.42
N GLU A 33 4.40 26.46 6.59
CA GLU A 33 5.72 26.67 7.21
C GLU A 33 5.86 26.26 8.71
N GLY A 34 5.17 25.20 9.15
CA GLY A 34 5.45 24.48 10.39
C GLY A 34 6.20 23.20 10.04
N ASP A 35 7.42 23.00 10.53
CA ASP A 35 8.10 21.71 10.45
C ASP A 35 7.13 20.65 10.97
N PRO A 36 6.78 19.58 10.18
CA PRO A 36 5.90 18.53 10.70
C PRO A 36 6.56 17.97 11.94
N GLU A 37 5.82 18.01 13.07
CA GLU A 37 6.38 17.55 14.35
C GLU A 37 6.63 16.04 14.33
N GLU A 38 5.95 15.27 13.43
CA GLU A 38 6.00 13.82 13.38
C GLU A 38 5.92 13.26 11.95
N ARG A 39 6.60 12.14 11.71
CA ARG A 39 6.59 11.41 10.45
C ARG A 39 5.81 10.10 10.61
N ALA A 40 5.11 9.69 9.55
CA ALA A 40 4.40 8.41 9.54
C ALA A 40 4.69 7.59 8.27
N VAL A 41 4.95 6.30 8.43
CA VAL A 41 4.92 5.38 7.30
C VAL A 41 3.46 5.10 6.94
N VAL A 42 3.08 5.32 5.68
CA VAL A 42 1.76 4.96 5.18
C VAL A 42 1.90 3.79 4.21
N LEU A 43 1.17 2.69 4.48
CA LEU A 43 1.05 1.56 3.55
C LEU A 43 0.17 1.96 2.38
N VAL A 44 0.76 2.14 1.19
CA VAL A 44 0.07 2.66 0.01
C VAL A 44 -0.01 1.59 -1.08
N SER A 45 -1.19 1.01 -1.26
CA SER A 45 -1.46 0.06 -2.35
C SER A 45 -1.71 0.74 -3.70
N GLY A 46 -1.98 2.05 -3.72
CA GLY A 46 -2.46 2.77 -4.90
C GLY A 46 -3.99 2.73 -5.05
N GLY A 47 -4.71 2.04 -4.16
CA GLY A 47 -6.17 2.01 -4.09
C GLY A 47 -6.76 3.21 -3.35
N MET A 48 -8.10 3.34 -3.43
CA MET A 48 -8.80 4.48 -2.84
C MET A 48 -8.62 4.61 -1.33
N ASP A 49 -8.63 3.50 -0.58
CA ASP A 49 -8.56 3.52 0.88
C ASP A 49 -7.18 3.94 1.36
N SER A 50 -6.14 3.37 0.77
CA SER A 50 -4.76 3.74 1.08
C SER A 50 -4.45 5.18 0.68
N ALA A 51 -5.01 5.67 -0.43
CA ALA A 51 -4.91 7.08 -0.81
C ALA A 51 -5.61 7.99 0.21
N THR A 52 -6.80 7.59 0.69
CA THR A 52 -7.51 8.33 1.74
C THR A 52 -6.72 8.31 3.05
N ALA A 53 -6.08 7.18 3.41
CA ALA A 53 -5.21 7.10 4.60
C ALA A 53 -4.00 8.04 4.53
N VAL A 54 -3.42 8.24 3.35
CA VAL A 54 -2.36 9.25 3.14
C VAL A 54 -2.86 10.66 3.49
N TYR A 55 -4.00 11.05 2.92
CA TYR A 55 -4.54 12.38 3.13
C TYR A 55 -5.06 12.58 4.56
N GLU A 56 -5.56 11.51 5.20
CA GLU A 56 -5.90 11.50 6.63
C GLU A 56 -4.66 11.68 7.52
N ALA A 57 -3.54 11.01 7.22
CA ALA A 57 -2.28 11.22 7.93
C ALA A 57 -1.78 12.66 7.80
N ILE A 58 -1.86 13.25 6.61
CA ILE A 58 -1.51 14.65 6.36
C ILE A 58 -2.43 15.61 7.14
N ASP A 59 -3.75 15.36 7.14
CA ASP A 59 -4.74 16.18 7.88
C ASP A 59 -4.50 16.13 9.39
N ARG A 60 -3.97 15.00 9.91
CA ARG A 60 -3.54 14.85 11.30
C ARG A 60 -2.17 15.46 11.61
N GLY A 61 -1.48 16.03 10.62
CA GLY A 61 -0.21 16.73 10.79
C GLY A 61 1.05 15.89 10.59
N TYR A 62 0.94 14.64 10.10
CA TYR A 62 2.09 13.82 9.80
C TYR A 62 2.72 14.14 8.43
N GLU A 63 4.04 14.09 8.34
CA GLU A 63 4.76 13.98 7.08
C GLU A 63 4.73 12.50 6.61
N PRO A 64 4.08 12.17 5.48
CA PRO A 64 3.94 10.79 5.07
C PRO A 64 5.22 10.27 4.38
N TYR A 65 5.65 9.06 4.79
CA TYR A 65 6.63 8.23 4.10
C TYR A 65 5.87 7.05 3.45
N PHE A 66 5.89 6.96 2.13
CA PHE A 66 5.13 5.92 1.43
C PHE A 66 5.88 4.61 1.39
N LEU A 67 5.23 3.54 1.83
CA LEU A 67 5.68 2.18 1.63
C LEU A 67 4.68 1.45 0.73
N HIS A 68 5.12 1.14 -0.49
CA HIS A 68 4.38 0.30 -1.43
C HIS A 68 5.02 -1.08 -1.52
N SER A 69 4.21 -2.14 -1.52
CA SER A 69 4.69 -3.52 -1.69
C SER A 69 4.03 -4.19 -2.88
N SER A 70 4.85 -4.72 -3.79
CA SER A 70 4.44 -5.67 -4.82
C SER A 70 4.76 -7.09 -4.34
N TYR A 71 3.75 -7.97 -4.30
CA TYR A 71 3.87 -9.34 -3.79
C TYR A 71 3.37 -10.40 -4.80
N GLY A 72 3.31 -10.01 -6.09
CA GLY A 72 2.83 -10.86 -7.18
C GLY A 72 1.34 -10.76 -7.45
N GLN A 73 0.67 -9.69 -6.98
CA GLN A 73 -0.72 -9.41 -7.31
C GLN A 73 -0.89 -9.07 -8.80
N ARG A 74 -2.08 -9.37 -9.35
CA ARG A 74 -2.37 -9.29 -10.79
C ARG A 74 -2.20 -7.90 -11.41
N THR A 75 -2.46 -6.86 -10.64
CA THR A 75 -2.43 -5.44 -11.07
C THR A 75 -1.28 -4.67 -10.42
N ALA A 76 -0.17 -5.38 -10.11
CA ALA A 76 0.99 -4.81 -9.42
C ALA A 76 1.56 -3.58 -10.11
N ASP A 77 1.71 -3.60 -11.43
CA ASP A 77 2.29 -2.49 -12.20
C ASP A 77 1.39 -1.25 -12.12
N ARG A 78 0.08 -1.44 -12.23
CA ARG A 78 -0.88 -0.33 -12.16
C ARG A 78 -1.00 0.23 -10.74
N GLU A 79 -1.03 -0.61 -9.73
CA GLU A 79 -1.03 -0.21 -8.32
C GLU A 79 0.23 0.59 -7.98
N HIS A 80 1.40 0.10 -8.39
CA HIS A 80 2.67 0.80 -8.21
C HIS A 80 2.69 2.17 -8.90
N GLU A 81 2.22 2.27 -10.15
CA GLU A 81 2.11 3.55 -10.87
C GLU A 81 1.24 4.54 -10.10
N CYS A 82 0.08 4.11 -9.60
CA CYS A 82 -0.83 4.93 -8.81
C CYS A 82 -0.17 5.39 -7.50
N ALA A 83 0.43 4.48 -6.75
CA ALA A 83 1.10 4.80 -5.49
C ALA A 83 2.25 5.81 -5.69
N ARG A 84 3.08 5.62 -6.71
CA ARG A 84 4.17 6.54 -7.06
C ARG A 84 3.66 7.91 -7.47
N THR A 85 2.58 7.96 -8.28
CA THR A 85 1.97 9.22 -8.70
C THR A 85 1.40 10.01 -7.51
N LEU A 86 0.80 9.32 -6.54
CA LEU A 86 0.31 9.94 -5.31
C LEU A 86 1.47 10.49 -4.47
N ALA A 87 2.57 9.74 -4.33
CA ALA A 87 3.76 10.19 -3.61
C ALA A 87 4.36 11.46 -4.24
N GLU A 88 4.50 11.49 -5.57
CA GLU A 88 4.95 12.67 -6.32
C GLU A 88 4.02 13.87 -6.09
N GLN A 89 2.72 13.66 -6.04
CA GLN A 89 1.73 14.72 -5.85
C GLN A 89 1.81 15.38 -4.46
N VAL A 90 2.00 14.58 -3.41
CA VAL A 90 2.11 15.11 -2.04
C VAL A 90 3.56 15.43 -1.63
N GLY A 91 4.54 15.12 -2.49
CA GLY A 91 5.96 15.36 -2.23
C GLY A 91 6.57 14.42 -1.18
N ALA A 92 5.99 13.22 -1.02
CA ALA A 92 6.45 12.24 -0.04
C ALA A 92 7.63 11.39 -0.55
N GLU A 93 8.47 10.93 0.38
CA GLU A 93 9.43 9.87 0.11
C GLU A 93 8.69 8.57 -0.23
N PHE A 94 9.24 7.77 -1.16
CA PHE A 94 8.59 6.56 -1.67
C PHE A 94 9.55 5.37 -1.64
N LEU A 95 9.18 4.34 -0.88
CA LEU A 95 9.88 3.05 -0.85
C LEU A 95 9.02 1.99 -1.52
N HIS A 96 9.52 1.36 -2.57
CA HIS A 96 8.94 0.18 -3.18
C HIS A 96 9.67 -1.07 -2.73
N VAL A 97 8.92 -2.04 -2.20
CA VAL A 97 9.45 -3.35 -1.78
C VAL A 97 8.80 -4.44 -2.61
N GLU A 98 9.61 -5.19 -3.35
CA GLU A 98 9.15 -6.38 -4.07
C GLU A 98 9.35 -7.62 -3.20
N THR A 99 8.30 -8.43 -3.05
CA THR A 99 8.34 -9.67 -2.29
C THR A 99 7.68 -10.80 -3.09
N GLU A 100 8.25 -12.00 -3.05
CA GLU A 100 7.68 -13.17 -3.76
C GLU A 100 7.06 -14.20 -2.82
N HIS A 101 7.29 -14.07 -1.51
CA HIS A 101 6.91 -15.12 -0.57
C HIS A 101 5.38 -15.31 -0.51
N LEU A 102 4.59 -14.24 -0.58
CA LEU A 102 3.12 -14.35 -0.53
C LEU A 102 2.57 -15.05 -1.77
N SER A 103 3.06 -14.74 -2.97
CA SER A 103 2.66 -15.44 -4.19
C SER A 103 3.14 -16.90 -4.21
N ARG A 104 4.32 -17.19 -3.65
CA ARG A 104 4.83 -18.57 -3.54
C ARG A 104 4.08 -19.41 -2.51
N ILE A 105 3.57 -18.82 -1.44
CA ILE A 105 2.69 -19.48 -0.47
C ILE A 105 1.36 -19.83 -1.15
N GLY A 106 0.84 -18.93 -2.00
CA GLY A 106 -0.37 -19.18 -2.78
C GLY A 106 -1.66 -18.98 -1.99
N ALA A 107 -2.69 -19.73 -2.39
CA ALA A 107 -4.02 -19.76 -1.79
C ALA A 107 -4.87 -18.49 -1.96
N SER A 108 -4.61 -17.67 -3.00
CA SER A 108 -5.42 -16.50 -3.32
C SER A 108 -5.53 -16.25 -4.81
N SER A 109 -6.73 -15.91 -5.27
CA SER A 109 -6.98 -15.52 -6.66
C SER A 109 -6.27 -14.23 -7.07
N LEU A 110 -5.77 -13.45 -6.12
CA LEU A 110 -4.97 -12.23 -6.41
C LEU A 110 -3.55 -12.56 -6.83
N THR A 111 -2.97 -13.67 -6.36
CA THR A 111 -1.57 -14.04 -6.58
C THR A 111 -1.40 -15.30 -7.43
N ASP A 112 -2.44 -16.12 -7.56
CA ASP A 112 -2.45 -17.32 -8.42
C ASP A 112 -3.24 -17.05 -9.70
N THR A 113 -2.54 -16.91 -10.83
CA THR A 113 -3.16 -16.66 -12.13
C THR A 113 -3.95 -17.85 -12.69
N SER A 114 -3.86 -19.03 -12.10
CA SER A 114 -4.69 -20.19 -12.45
C SER A 114 -6.09 -20.16 -11.83
N MET A 115 -6.30 -19.31 -10.82
CA MET A 115 -7.60 -19.06 -10.20
C MET A 115 -8.26 -17.86 -10.87
N ASP A 116 -9.55 -17.91 -11.16
CA ASP A 116 -10.29 -16.74 -11.62
C ASP A 116 -10.68 -15.86 -10.42
N VAL A 117 -10.63 -14.53 -10.61
CA VAL A 117 -11.23 -13.61 -9.63
C VAL A 117 -12.74 -13.61 -9.86
N ALA A 118 -13.50 -13.95 -8.84
CA ALA A 118 -14.97 -14.04 -8.91
C ALA A 118 -15.64 -12.68 -9.14
N ASP A 119 -16.86 -12.69 -9.67
CA ASP A 119 -17.73 -11.52 -9.62
C ASP A 119 -18.19 -11.29 -8.18
N ALA A 120 -18.42 -10.01 -7.85
CA ALA A 120 -18.81 -9.59 -6.51
C ALA A 120 -20.16 -10.17 -6.10
N ASP A 121 -20.20 -10.68 -4.87
CA ASP A 121 -21.41 -10.94 -4.12
C ASP A 121 -21.34 -10.14 -2.79
N LEU A 122 -21.99 -8.97 -2.76
CA LEU A 122 -21.92 -8.07 -1.61
C LEU A 122 -22.75 -8.57 -0.40
N GLU A 123 -23.47 -9.68 -0.53
CA GLU A 123 -24.24 -10.32 0.54
C GLU A 123 -23.47 -11.53 1.14
N ASP A 124 -22.37 -11.95 0.52
CA ASP A 124 -21.55 -13.09 1.00
C ASP A 124 -20.70 -12.65 2.22
N GLU A 125 -20.81 -13.41 3.30
CA GLU A 125 -20.06 -13.22 4.55
C GLU A 125 -18.86 -14.18 4.70
N ASP A 126 -18.63 -15.07 3.73
CA ASP A 126 -17.52 -16.00 3.76
C ASP A 126 -16.18 -15.31 3.39
N VAL A 127 -15.07 -15.93 3.77
CA VAL A 127 -13.73 -15.45 3.39
C VAL A 127 -13.54 -15.61 1.88
N PRO A 128 -13.37 -14.53 1.10
CA PRO A 128 -13.31 -14.63 -0.35
C PRO A 128 -11.99 -15.24 -0.84
N ASP A 129 -12.01 -15.82 -2.03
CA ASP A 129 -10.83 -16.38 -2.70
C ASP A 129 -9.73 -15.31 -2.98
N SER A 130 -10.07 -14.03 -2.89
CA SER A 130 -9.14 -12.90 -2.98
C SER A 130 -8.32 -12.68 -1.70
N TYR A 131 -8.66 -13.32 -0.58
CA TYR A 131 -7.88 -13.22 0.64
C TYR A 131 -6.47 -13.81 0.47
N VAL A 132 -5.45 -13.00 0.69
CA VAL A 132 -4.06 -13.45 0.78
C VAL A 132 -3.74 -13.73 2.25
N PRO A 133 -3.47 -14.98 2.64
CA PRO A 133 -3.32 -15.33 4.05
C PRO A 133 -2.31 -14.48 4.81
N PHE A 134 -2.77 -13.81 5.87
CA PHE A 134 -1.95 -13.04 6.80
C PHE A 134 -1.12 -11.93 6.12
N ARG A 135 -1.63 -11.37 5.00
CA ARG A 135 -0.95 -10.34 4.22
C ARG A 135 -0.71 -9.07 5.00
N ASN A 136 -1.72 -8.57 5.73
CA ASN A 136 -1.60 -7.31 6.46
C ASN A 136 -0.55 -7.39 7.56
N ALA A 137 -0.39 -8.53 8.24
CA ALA A 137 0.69 -8.72 9.20
C ALA A 137 2.08 -8.62 8.55
N ASN A 138 2.24 -9.18 7.33
CA ASN A 138 3.50 -9.08 6.59
C ASN A 138 3.78 -7.62 6.18
N LEU A 139 2.76 -6.91 5.67
CA LEU A 139 2.89 -5.51 5.26
C LEU A 139 3.18 -4.61 6.47
N LEU A 140 2.47 -4.79 7.57
CA LEU A 140 2.70 -4.03 8.82
C LEU A 140 4.09 -4.29 9.40
N SER A 141 4.59 -5.54 9.34
CA SER A 141 5.95 -5.84 9.80
C SER A 141 7.02 -5.09 9.00
N MET A 142 6.83 -4.96 7.68
CA MET A 142 7.72 -4.14 6.84
C MET A 142 7.58 -2.65 7.16
N ALA A 143 6.35 -2.18 7.40
CA ALA A 143 6.07 -0.79 7.72
C ALA A 143 6.68 -0.37 9.06
N VAL A 144 6.58 -1.21 10.09
CA VAL A 144 7.22 -0.98 11.39
C VAL A 144 8.74 -0.95 11.27
N SER A 145 9.32 -1.89 10.51
CA SER A 145 10.76 -1.88 10.25
C SER A 145 11.21 -0.61 9.52
N CYS A 146 10.41 -0.13 8.57
CA CYS A 146 10.65 1.12 7.87
C CYS A 146 10.51 2.32 8.81
N ALA A 147 9.48 2.35 9.66
CA ALA A 147 9.22 3.42 10.61
C ALA A 147 10.37 3.54 11.63
N GLU A 148 10.81 2.42 12.22
CA GLU A 148 11.93 2.42 13.17
C GLU A 148 13.27 2.85 12.54
N ALA A 149 13.46 2.53 11.24
CA ALA A 149 14.68 2.90 10.52
C ALA A 149 14.72 4.38 10.07
N ASN A 150 13.56 5.03 9.98
CA ASN A 150 13.43 6.40 9.47
C ASN A 150 12.87 7.39 10.50
N ASP A 151 12.91 7.04 11.79
CA ASP A 151 12.46 7.85 12.91
C ASP A 151 10.99 8.32 12.75
N CYS A 152 10.11 7.46 12.20
CA CYS A 152 8.69 7.70 12.12
C CYS A 152 7.99 7.24 13.41
N THR A 153 6.96 7.98 13.85
CA THR A 153 6.23 7.72 15.09
C THR A 153 4.90 7.00 14.88
N ALA A 154 4.50 6.80 13.63
CA ALA A 154 3.25 6.10 13.30
C ALA A 154 3.36 5.26 12.02
N VAL A 155 2.50 4.23 11.93
CA VAL A 155 2.26 3.44 10.71
C VAL A 155 0.77 3.51 10.40
N PHE A 156 0.41 4.04 9.22
CA PHE A 156 -0.99 4.10 8.76
C PHE A 156 -1.32 2.98 7.79
N VAL A 157 -2.51 2.39 7.95
CA VAL A 157 -3.09 1.39 7.05
C VAL A 157 -4.55 1.69 6.75
N GLY A 158 -4.96 1.56 5.48
CA GLY A 158 -6.32 1.84 5.02
C GLY A 158 -7.26 0.64 5.11
N ALA A 159 -7.22 -0.14 6.20
CA ALA A 159 -8.18 -1.23 6.44
C ALA A 159 -9.53 -0.69 6.91
N HIS A 160 -10.63 -1.36 6.57
CA HIS A 160 -11.99 -0.90 6.87
C HIS A 160 -12.96 -2.03 7.21
N SER A 161 -14.17 -1.68 7.69
CA SER A 161 -15.14 -2.61 8.26
C SER A 161 -15.71 -3.64 7.27
N GLU A 162 -15.85 -3.29 6.01
CA GLU A 162 -16.34 -4.22 4.97
C GLU A 162 -15.31 -5.31 4.65
N ASP A 163 -14.03 -5.11 5.00
CA ASP A 163 -13.01 -6.15 4.96
C ASP A 163 -13.15 -7.17 6.13
N PHE A 164 -13.92 -6.87 7.19
CA PHE A 164 -13.99 -7.72 8.40
C PHE A 164 -14.59 -9.10 8.16
N SER A 165 -15.66 -9.16 7.35
CA SER A 165 -16.32 -10.40 7.03
C SER A 165 -15.37 -11.34 6.29
N GLY A 166 -14.52 -10.78 5.40
CA GLY A 166 -13.64 -11.53 4.54
C GLY A 166 -12.20 -11.69 5.03
N TYR A 167 -11.62 -10.68 5.72
CA TYR A 167 -10.19 -10.68 6.04
C TYR A 167 -9.93 -10.65 7.54
N PRO A 168 -9.52 -11.79 8.16
CA PRO A 168 -9.24 -11.87 9.59
C PRO A 168 -8.21 -10.85 10.10
N ASP A 169 -7.26 -10.45 9.25
CA ASP A 169 -6.20 -9.49 9.53
C ASP A 169 -6.58 -8.03 9.17
N CYS A 170 -7.91 -7.74 9.07
CA CYS A 170 -8.47 -6.40 9.00
C CYS A 170 -9.33 -6.02 10.21
N ARG A 171 -9.48 -6.94 11.19
CA ARG A 171 -10.33 -6.73 12.38
C ARG A 171 -9.69 -5.79 13.39
N PRO A 172 -10.46 -5.03 14.17
CA PRO A 172 -9.93 -4.16 15.23
C PRO A 172 -9.00 -4.89 16.19
N GLU A 173 -9.39 -6.09 16.64
CA GLU A 173 -8.61 -6.89 17.59
C GLU A 173 -7.25 -7.32 17.02
N PHE A 174 -7.15 -7.44 15.69
CA PHE A 174 -5.88 -7.73 15.03
C PHE A 174 -4.93 -6.55 15.17
N PHE A 175 -5.37 -5.32 14.90
CA PHE A 175 -4.54 -4.11 15.02
C PHE A 175 -4.13 -3.85 16.46
N GLU A 176 -5.05 -3.99 17.43
CA GLU A 176 -4.76 -3.90 18.85
C GLU A 176 -3.70 -4.93 19.29
N ALA A 177 -3.78 -6.16 18.78
CA ALA A 177 -2.79 -7.19 19.07
C ALA A 177 -1.46 -6.90 18.39
N PHE A 178 -1.49 -6.38 17.17
CA PHE A 178 -0.28 -6.05 16.41
C PHE A 178 0.47 -4.87 17.04
N GLU A 179 -0.21 -3.85 17.54
CA GLU A 179 0.39 -2.74 18.28
C GLU A 179 1.17 -3.25 19.50
N ARG A 180 0.62 -4.20 20.26
CA ARG A 180 1.37 -4.85 21.36
C ARG A 180 2.62 -5.62 20.88
N VAL A 181 2.61 -6.14 19.64
CA VAL A 181 3.82 -6.75 19.05
C VAL A 181 4.86 -5.68 18.75
N VAL A 182 4.43 -4.52 18.26
CA VAL A 182 5.32 -3.36 18.01
C VAL A 182 5.97 -2.90 19.31
N ASP A 183 5.18 -2.69 20.38
CA ASP A 183 5.65 -2.24 21.70
C ASP A 183 6.76 -3.13 22.28
N VAL A 184 6.64 -4.45 22.12
CA VAL A 184 7.62 -5.40 22.69
C VAL A 184 8.70 -5.82 21.70
N GLY A 185 8.54 -5.51 20.43
CA GLY A 185 9.38 -5.99 19.33
C GLY A 185 10.35 -4.95 18.78
N THR A 186 10.20 -3.68 19.12
CA THR A 186 11.06 -2.57 18.70
C THR A 186 12.06 -2.20 19.80
N LYS A 187 12.96 -1.23 19.50
CA LYS A 187 13.93 -0.77 20.50
C LYS A 187 13.23 -0.05 21.66
N PRO A 188 13.79 -0.05 22.87
CA PRO A 188 13.15 0.56 24.05
C PRO A 188 12.84 2.06 23.92
N GLU A 189 13.57 2.77 23.09
CA GLU A 189 13.37 4.20 22.80
C GLU A 189 12.41 4.46 21.64
N THR A 190 11.96 3.43 20.94
CA THR A 190 11.02 3.53 19.83
C THR A 190 9.59 3.61 20.36
N ASP A 191 8.82 4.60 19.84
CA ASP A 191 7.40 4.77 20.11
C ASP A 191 6.68 4.91 18.77
N ILE A 192 6.07 3.82 18.31
CA ILE A 192 5.39 3.74 17.01
C ILE A 192 3.95 3.27 17.22
N SER A 193 2.98 4.13 16.89
CA SER A 193 1.56 3.75 16.87
C SER A 193 1.18 3.02 15.57
N VAL A 194 0.17 2.15 15.65
CA VAL A 194 -0.44 1.51 14.48
C VAL A 194 -1.82 2.10 14.24
N GLU A 195 -1.92 2.95 13.24
CA GLU A 195 -3.11 3.71 12.91
C GLU A 195 -3.93 3.02 11.81
N ALA A 196 -5.10 2.50 12.15
CA ALA A 196 -6.10 1.99 11.22
C ALA A 196 -7.37 2.86 11.28
N PRO A 197 -7.33 4.10 10.74
CA PRO A 197 -8.35 5.12 10.99
C PRO A 197 -9.74 4.74 10.49
N PHE A 198 -9.83 3.81 9.54
CA PHE A 198 -11.09 3.44 8.90
C PHE A 198 -11.61 2.07 9.33
N VAL A 199 -11.00 1.46 10.33
CA VAL A 199 -11.26 0.07 10.72
C VAL A 199 -12.74 -0.20 11.03
N GLU A 200 -13.49 0.80 11.50
CA GLU A 200 -14.93 0.71 11.78
C GLU A 200 -15.80 1.43 10.73
N TRP A 201 -15.21 1.94 9.64
CA TRP A 201 -15.89 2.72 8.62
C TRP A 201 -16.35 1.85 7.45
N SER A 202 -17.47 2.23 6.81
CA SER A 202 -17.87 1.69 5.52
C SER A 202 -17.02 2.31 4.39
N LYS A 203 -17.01 1.65 3.23
CA LYS A 203 -16.39 2.19 2.01
C LYS A 203 -16.98 3.54 1.61
N THR A 204 -18.27 3.75 1.92
CA THR A 204 -18.96 5.02 1.67
C THR A 204 -18.41 6.14 2.55
N ASP A 205 -18.17 5.87 3.85
CA ASP A 205 -17.60 6.86 4.77
C ASP A 205 -16.17 7.25 4.34
N ILE A 206 -15.38 6.27 3.89
CA ILE A 206 -14.01 6.52 3.38
C ILE A 206 -14.06 7.38 2.11
N ALA A 207 -14.97 7.08 1.19
CA ALA A 207 -15.12 7.86 -0.04
C ALA A 207 -15.58 9.29 0.26
N GLU A 208 -16.51 9.49 1.18
CA GLU A 208 -16.97 10.81 1.63
C GLU A 208 -15.81 11.61 2.23
N ARG A 209 -15.08 11.03 3.19
CA ARG A 209 -13.93 11.66 3.83
C ARG A 209 -12.84 12.01 2.81
N GLY A 210 -12.54 11.11 1.88
CA GLY A 210 -11.54 11.38 0.85
C GLY A 210 -11.95 12.50 -0.12
N LEU A 211 -13.25 12.63 -0.45
CA LEU A 211 -13.75 13.75 -1.22
C LEU A 211 -13.61 15.08 -0.45
N GLU A 212 -13.88 15.09 0.86
CA GLU A 212 -13.64 16.25 1.74
C GLU A 212 -12.17 16.67 1.76
N LEU A 213 -11.26 15.70 1.86
CA LEU A 213 -9.82 15.91 1.88
C LEU A 213 -9.22 16.24 0.49
N GLY A 214 -10.02 16.11 -0.58
CA GLY A 214 -9.56 16.35 -1.94
C GLY A 214 -8.63 15.25 -2.48
N VAL A 215 -8.86 14.00 -2.06
CA VAL A 215 -8.11 12.85 -2.60
C VAL A 215 -8.32 12.74 -4.12
N PRO A 216 -7.25 12.65 -4.92
CA PRO A 216 -7.36 12.56 -6.38
C PRO A 216 -7.71 11.13 -6.81
N TYR A 217 -8.97 10.73 -6.61
CA TYR A 217 -9.43 9.37 -6.88
C TYR A 217 -9.28 8.92 -8.34
N GLU A 218 -9.15 9.85 -9.30
CA GLU A 218 -8.80 9.55 -10.69
C GLU A 218 -7.38 8.97 -10.86
N ARG A 219 -6.53 9.08 -9.82
CA ARG A 219 -5.16 8.58 -9.79
C ARG A 219 -5.02 7.31 -8.94
N THR A 220 -6.12 6.70 -8.55
CA THR A 220 -6.15 5.48 -7.74
C THR A 220 -6.66 4.29 -8.55
N TRP A 221 -6.30 3.08 -8.14
CA TRP A 221 -6.73 1.86 -8.79
C TRP A 221 -7.16 0.79 -7.80
N SER A 222 -8.33 0.19 -8.00
CA SER A 222 -8.88 -0.84 -7.10
C SER A 222 -9.19 -2.16 -7.81
N CYS A 223 -9.29 -2.19 -9.15
CA CYS A 223 -9.67 -3.40 -9.87
C CYS A 223 -8.65 -4.53 -9.66
N TYR A 224 -9.14 -5.73 -9.34
CA TYR A 224 -8.32 -6.92 -9.17
C TYR A 224 -8.01 -7.67 -10.48
N ARG A 225 -8.75 -7.38 -11.58
CA ARG A 225 -8.71 -8.15 -12.83
C ARG A 225 -7.94 -7.50 -13.95
N SER A 226 -7.98 -6.21 -14.06
CA SER A 226 -7.42 -5.48 -15.21
C SER A 226 -6.75 -4.18 -14.79
N GLU A 227 -5.81 -3.71 -15.61
CA GLU A 227 -5.08 -2.47 -15.38
C GLU A 227 -5.71 -1.27 -16.09
N ALA A 228 -6.54 -1.49 -17.12
CA ALA A 228 -7.36 -0.47 -17.81
C ALA A 228 -8.26 -1.12 -18.88
N PRO A 229 -9.55 -0.76 -18.96
CA PRO A 229 -10.36 -0.11 -17.91
C PRO A 229 -10.60 -1.05 -16.73
N ALA A 230 -11.07 -0.54 -15.58
CA ALA A 230 -11.50 -1.37 -14.46
C ALA A 230 -12.69 -2.24 -14.87
N CYS A 231 -12.77 -3.49 -14.37
CA CYS A 231 -13.83 -4.41 -14.84
C CYS A 231 -15.25 -3.96 -14.43
N GLY A 232 -15.40 -3.40 -13.23
CA GLY A 232 -16.70 -2.97 -12.68
C GLY A 232 -17.44 -4.06 -11.91
N THR A 233 -16.98 -5.32 -11.94
CA THR A 233 -17.74 -6.47 -11.41
C THR A 233 -16.98 -7.29 -10.36
N CYS A 234 -15.67 -7.09 -10.12
CA CYS A 234 -15.00 -7.72 -8.98
C CYS A 234 -15.33 -6.98 -7.68
N ASP A 235 -15.11 -7.62 -6.52
CA ASP A 235 -15.42 -7.06 -5.19
C ASP A 235 -14.91 -5.63 -5.01
N ALA A 236 -13.63 -5.39 -5.28
CA ALA A 236 -13.06 -4.05 -5.13
C ALA A 236 -13.71 -3.00 -6.04
N CYS A 237 -14.13 -3.38 -7.25
CA CYS A 237 -14.88 -2.48 -8.14
C CYS A 237 -16.31 -2.26 -7.65
N ALA A 238 -16.98 -3.31 -7.18
CA ALA A 238 -18.36 -3.24 -6.72
C ALA A 238 -18.48 -2.35 -5.48
N TYR A 239 -17.67 -2.59 -4.44
CA TYR A 239 -17.64 -1.75 -3.24
C TYR A 239 -17.28 -0.29 -3.57
N ARG A 240 -16.30 -0.07 -4.46
CA ARG A 240 -15.91 1.27 -4.87
C ARG A 240 -17.05 1.98 -5.62
N LEU A 241 -17.69 1.32 -6.59
CA LEU A 241 -18.83 1.87 -7.32
C LEU A 241 -20.00 2.15 -6.37
N GLN A 242 -20.33 1.21 -5.47
CA GLN A 242 -21.37 1.37 -4.48
C GLN A 242 -21.15 2.62 -3.61
N ALA A 243 -19.91 2.81 -3.12
CA ALA A 243 -19.58 3.97 -2.29
C ALA A 243 -19.88 5.30 -3.01
N PHE A 244 -19.38 5.45 -4.25
CA PHE A 244 -19.65 6.66 -5.04
C PHE A 244 -21.14 6.81 -5.39
N GLN A 245 -21.84 5.72 -5.72
CA GLN A 245 -23.28 5.75 -6.04
C GLN A 245 -24.12 6.20 -4.84
N ARG A 246 -23.83 5.67 -3.64
CA ARG A 246 -24.52 6.08 -2.38
C ARG A 246 -24.29 7.55 -2.05
N LEU A 247 -23.15 8.11 -2.40
CA LEU A 247 -22.86 9.54 -2.27
C LEU A 247 -23.48 10.40 -3.39
N GLY A 248 -24.12 9.79 -4.40
CA GLY A 248 -24.61 10.50 -5.58
C GLY A 248 -23.48 11.10 -6.43
N ALA A 249 -22.26 10.64 -6.25
CA ALA A 249 -21.07 11.07 -6.95
C ALA A 249 -20.71 10.09 -8.08
N ARG A 250 -19.99 10.56 -9.08
CA ARG A 250 -19.44 9.69 -10.12
C ARG A 250 -18.00 9.35 -9.78
N ASP A 251 -17.70 8.05 -9.72
CA ASP A 251 -16.30 7.60 -9.64
C ASP A 251 -15.52 8.06 -10.90
N PRO A 252 -14.39 8.75 -10.73
CA PRO A 252 -13.65 9.36 -11.83
C PRO A 252 -12.87 8.37 -12.72
N ILE A 253 -12.66 7.10 -12.32
CA ILE A 253 -11.92 6.15 -13.16
C ILE A 253 -12.81 5.54 -14.25
N ASP A 254 -12.16 4.98 -15.30
CA ASP A 254 -12.86 4.32 -16.39
C ASP A 254 -13.16 2.85 -16.05
N TYR A 255 -14.38 2.42 -16.40
CA TYR A 255 -14.88 1.07 -16.21
C TYR A 255 -15.35 0.44 -17.51
N ALA A 256 -15.13 -0.87 -17.67
CA ALA A 256 -15.71 -1.65 -18.76
C ALA A 256 -17.23 -1.78 -18.58
N GLU A 257 -17.67 -2.00 -17.35
CA GLU A 257 -19.06 -2.04 -16.94
C GLU A 257 -19.26 -1.18 -15.69
N ARG A 258 -20.46 -0.57 -15.56
CA ARG A 258 -20.84 0.22 -14.37
C ARG A 258 -22.20 -0.26 -13.86
N PRO A 259 -22.25 -1.44 -13.19
CA PRO A 259 -23.48 -1.90 -12.58
C PRO A 259 -23.93 -0.94 -11.47
N ASP A 260 -25.20 -1.01 -11.14
CA ASP A 260 -25.80 -0.30 -10.00
C ASP A 260 -25.72 -1.22 -8.78
N TYR A 261 -25.01 -0.77 -7.75
CA TYR A 261 -24.80 -1.47 -6.49
C TYR A 261 -25.38 -0.71 -5.29
N ALA A 262 -26.03 0.48 -5.48
CA ALA A 262 -26.51 1.33 -4.42
C ALA A 262 -27.84 0.85 -3.82
#